data_ae977b69aebfa28a1d170e0e5740b57b
#
_entry.id   ae977b69aebfa28a1d170e0e5740b57b
#
_cell.length_a   1.000
_cell.length_b   1.000
_cell.length_c   1.000
_cell.angle_alpha   90.00
_cell.angle_beta   90.00
_cell.angle_gamma   90.00
#
_symmetry.space_group_name_H-M   'P 1'
#
loop_
_entity.id
_entity.type
_entity.pdbx_description
1 polymer ?
#
loop_
_entity_poly.entity_id
_entity_poly.type
_entity_poly.pdbx_seq_one_letter_code
_entity_poly.pdbx_strand_id
1 'polypeptide(L)'
;MRTDKKNARNTKKKIVSTAWKLFYRQGYDNTTVDDIVYESGTSKGSFYHYFSGKDALLSTLSYLFDEKYEELTDALTPEMSCMDKLLFLNRELFRLIEDTIAIDLLAQLLSSQLVTRSEKHLLDHNRTYYKLLRTIIQEGQQSGELTSAASVSDIVKAYALFERALMYDWCLCDGEYSLSQYSANMLPMFLAGYRA
;
A
#
# COMPACT_ATOMS: atom_id res chain seq x y z
N MET A 1 27.13 15.92 11.14
CA MET A 1 26.29 15.60 9.97
C MET A 1 25.78 14.15 9.86
N ARG A 2 26.58 13.07 10.12
CA ARG A 2 26.05 11.68 10.08
C ARG A 2 25.15 11.33 11.29
N THR A 3 25.45 11.86 12.48
CA THR A 3 24.70 11.62 13.73
C THR A 3 23.31 12.27 13.71
N ASP A 4 23.18 13.47 13.13
CA ASP A 4 21.90 14.20 13.07
C ASP A 4 20.89 13.52 12.16
N LYS A 5 21.33 13.00 11.00
CA LYS A 5 20.46 12.22 10.08
C LYS A 5 19.98 10.91 10.72
N LYS A 6 20.82 10.25 11.52
CA LYS A 6 20.45 9.01 12.22
C LYS A 6 19.44 9.29 13.34
N ASN A 7 19.61 10.38 14.08
CA ASN A 7 18.67 10.79 15.12
C ASN A 7 17.32 11.22 14.53
N ALA A 8 17.33 12.01 13.45
CA ALA A 8 16.11 12.42 12.75
C ALA A 8 15.30 11.21 12.23
N ARG A 9 15.98 10.22 11.60
CA ARG A 9 15.33 8.99 11.11
C ARG A 9 14.75 8.17 12.27
N ASN A 10 15.42 8.14 13.41
CA ASN A 10 14.96 7.43 14.59
C ASN A 10 13.73 8.09 15.22
N THR A 11 13.70 9.43 15.29
CA THR A 11 12.55 10.21 15.79
C THR A 11 11.31 9.99 14.91
N LYS A 12 11.45 10.08 13.58
CA LYS A 12 10.36 9.81 12.65
C LYS A 12 9.79 8.40 12.82
N LYS A 13 10.64 7.37 12.87
CA LYS A 13 10.23 5.99 13.11
C LYS A 13 9.48 5.83 14.43
N LYS A 14 9.96 6.48 15.48
CA LYS A 14 9.35 6.42 16.81
C LYS A 14 7.94 7.03 16.81
N ILE A 15 7.75 8.18 16.17
CA ILE A 15 6.44 8.81 16.01
C ILE A 15 5.49 7.86 15.26
N VAL A 16 5.91 7.33 14.10
CA VAL A 16 5.10 6.43 13.28
C VAL A 16 4.72 5.17 14.06
N SER A 17 5.68 4.46 14.66
CA SER A 17 5.40 3.22 15.37
C SER A 17 4.49 3.43 16.59
N THR A 18 4.61 4.57 17.28
CA THR A 18 3.74 4.92 18.41
C THR A 18 2.32 5.27 17.92
N ALA A 19 2.21 6.04 16.84
CA ALA A 19 0.91 6.37 16.26
C ALA A 19 0.14 5.13 15.85
N TRP A 20 0.80 4.18 15.17
CA TRP A 20 0.17 2.92 14.77
C TRP A 20 -0.28 2.08 15.97
N LYS A 21 0.53 1.99 17.03
CA LYS A 21 0.11 1.32 18.28
C LYS A 21 -1.15 1.96 18.88
N LEU A 22 -1.22 3.28 18.88
CA LEU A 22 -2.38 4.03 19.38
C LEU A 22 -3.61 3.80 18.49
N PHE A 23 -3.46 3.85 17.17
CA PHE A 23 -4.54 3.61 16.23
C PHE A 23 -5.13 2.20 16.43
N TYR A 24 -4.30 1.18 16.61
CA TYR A 24 -4.78 -0.18 16.90
C TYR A 24 -5.41 -0.32 18.29
N ARG A 25 -4.89 0.39 19.30
CA ARG A 25 -5.35 0.26 20.68
C ARG A 25 -6.69 0.95 20.95
N GLN A 26 -6.87 2.15 20.42
CA GLN A 26 -8.00 3.03 20.75
C GLN A 26 -8.75 3.59 19.55
N GLY A 27 -8.38 3.18 18.33
CA GLY A 27 -8.94 3.66 17.08
C GLY A 27 -8.29 4.95 16.58
N TYR A 28 -8.42 5.18 15.28
CA TYR A 28 -7.87 6.37 14.64
C TYR A 28 -8.51 7.66 15.16
N ASP A 29 -9.84 7.70 15.23
CA ASP A 29 -10.57 8.91 15.59
C ASP A 29 -10.32 9.35 17.05
N ASN A 30 -10.17 8.40 17.95
CA ASN A 30 -9.88 8.63 19.35
C ASN A 30 -8.41 8.93 19.66
N THR A 31 -7.52 8.89 18.66
CA THR A 31 -6.10 9.19 18.83
C THR A 31 -5.82 10.63 18.42
N THR A 32 -5.20 11.40 19.31
CA THR A 32 -4.79 12.77 19.06
C THR A 32 -3.30 12.89 18.78
N VAL A 33 -2.86 14.02 18.18
CA VAL A 33 -1.44 14.34 18.04
C VAL A 33 -0.76 14.43 19.41
N ASP A 34 -1.48 14.91 20.43
CA ASP A 34 -0.95 15.02 21.79
C ASP A 34 -0.69 13.67 22.41
N ASP A 35 -1.57 12.68 22.23
CA ASP A 35 -1.35 11.31 22.66
C ASP A 35 -0.08 10.72 22.01
N ILE A 36 0.07 10.92 20.70
CA ILE A 36 1.21 10.42 19.94
C ILE A 36 2.52 11.06 20.44
N VAL A 37 2.52 12.36 20.63
CA VAL A 37 3.67 13.12 21.14
C VAL A 37 4.04 12.65 22.55
N TYR A 38 3.06 12.54 23.42
CA TYR A 38 3.25 12.09 24.82
C TYR A 38 3.82 10.68 24.87
N GLU A 39 3.18 9.72 24.21
CA GLU A 39 3.57 8.31 24.30
C GLU A 39 4.87 8.01 23.53
N SER A 40 5.15 8.74 22.44
CA SER A 40 6.43 8.65 21.73
C SER A 40 7.58 9.34 22.48
N GLY A 41 7.31 10.15 23.52
CA GLY A 41 8.32 10.96 24.21
C GLY A 41 9.03 11.92 23.25
N THR A 42 8.34 12.45 22.26
CA THR A 42 8.83 13.46 21.33
C THR A 42 8.20 14.83 21.66
N SER A 43 8.57 15.88 20.94
CA SER A 43 7.93 17.19 21.07
C SER A 43 6.93 17.44 19.95
N LYS A 44 5.93 18.32 20.19
CA LYS A 44 5.04 18.81 19.14
C LYS A 44 5.79 19.39 17.95
N GLY A 45 6.87 20.13 18.20
CA GLY A 45 7.74 20.67 17.15
C GLY A 45 8.38 19.56 16.31
N SER A 46 8.84 18.47 16.95
CA SER A 46 9.38 17.30 16.25
C SER A 46 8.31 16.60 15.43
N PHE A 47 7.09 16.48 15.94
CA PHE A 47 5.97 15.89 15.20
C PHE A 47 5.66 16.72 13.95
N TYR A 48 5.41 18.01 14.09
CA TYR A 48 5.04 18.90 12.98
C TYR A 48 6.17 19.16 11.99
N HIS A 49 7.43 18.88 12.39
CA HIS A 49 8.56 18.87 11.45
C HIS A 49 8.43 17.73 10.41
N TYR A 50 7.85 16.57 10.79
CA TYR A 50 7.73 15.41 9.90
C TYR A 50 6.34 15.22 9.30
N PHE A 51 5.30 15.64 10.01
CA PHE A 51 3.91 15.37 9.64
C PHE A 51 3.06 16.61 9.82
N SER A 52 2.28 16.97 8.81
CA SER A 52 1.36 18.12 8.87
C SER A 52 0.17 17.91 9.83
N GLY A 53 -0.09 16.67 10.21
CA GLY A 53 -1.17 16.28 11.11
C GLY A 53 -1.27 14.76 11.21
N LYS A 54 -2.28 14.28 11.94
CA LYS A 54 -2.55 12.86 12.13
C LYS A 54 -2.80 12.14 10.79
N ASP A 55 -3.48 12.80 9.86
CA ASP A 55 -3.79 12.23 8.54
C ASP A 55 -2.53 11.94 7.71
N ALA A 56 -1.47 12.73 7.89
CA ALA A 56 -0.21 12.47 7.22
C ALA A 56 0.46 11.17 7.65
N LEU A 57 0.11 10.64 8.83
CA LEU A 57 0.59 9.33 9.30
C LEU A 57 -0.07 8.17 8.56
N LEU A 58 -1.32 8.32 8.09
CA LEU A 58 -2.00 7.28 7.32
C LEU A 58 -1.24 6.96 6.03
N SER A 59 -0.58 7.95 5.43
CA SER A 59 0.25 7.73 4.24
C SER A 59 1.41 6.76 4.50
N THR A 60 1.83 6.61 5.77
CA THR A 60 2.89 5.66 6.13
C THR A 60 2.47 4.20 5.97
N LEU A 61 1.17 3.90 5.87
CA LEU A 61 0.68 2.57 5.53
C LEU A 61 1.13 2.13 4.13
N SER A 62 1.26 3.08 3.21
CA SER A 62 1.80 2.78 1.88
C SER A 62 3.24 2.26 1.91
N TYR A 63 4.04 2.66 2.91
CA TYR A 63 5.39 2.13 3.10
C TYR A 63 5.38 0.68 3.59
N LEU A 64 4.40 0.30 4.42
CA LEU A 64 4.22 -1.10 4.82
C LEU A 64 3.91 -1.98 3.61
N PHE A 65 3.09 -1.48 2.70
CA PHE A 65 2.82 -2.18 1.44
C PHE A 65 4.08 -2.30 0.58
N ASP A 66 4.88 -1.24 0.48
CA ASP A 66 6.13 -1.27 -0.29
C ASP A 66 7.16 -2.23 0.35
N GLU A 67 7.30 -2.24 1.67
CA GLU A 67 8.14 -3.23 2.38
C GLU A 67 7.69 -4.66 2.06
N LYS A 68 6.36 -4.91 2.03
CA LYS A 68 5.83 -6.22 1.63
C LYS A 68 6.19 -6.57 0.19
N TYR A 69 6.07 -5.63 -0.75
CA TYR A 69 6.46 -5.87 -2.14
C TYR A 69 7.97 -6.14 -2.29
N GLU A 70 8.83 -5.50 -1.50
CA GLU A 70 10.27 -5.78 -1.45
C GLU A 70 10.52 -7.23 -1.00
N GLU A 71 9.87 -7.69 0.07
CA GLU A 71 9.95 -9.09 0.53
C GLU A 71 9.46 -10.07 -0.55
N LEU A 72 8.33 -9.76 -1.20
CA LEU A 72 7.73 -10.63 -2.20
C LEU A 72 8.57 -10.70 -3.48
N THR A 73 9.36 -9.68 -3.80
CA THR A 73 10.24 -9.67 -4.97
C THR A 73 11.25 -10.83 -4.94
N ASP A 74 11.75 -11.16 -3.76
CA ASP A 74 12.71 -12.27 -3.57
C ASP A 74 12.06 -13.66 -3.75
N ALA A 75 10.73 -13.73 -3.66
CA ALA A 75 9.97 -14.96 -3.86
C ALA A 75 9.51 -15.18 -5.32
N LEU A 76 9.67 -14.17 -6.19
CA LEU A 76 9.38 -14.31 -7.61
C LEU A 76 10.49 -15.08 -8.30
N THR A 77 10.14 -16.18 -8.96
CA THR A 77 11.12 -16.98 -9.71
C THR A 77 10.99 -16.75 -11.22
N PRO A 78 12.07 -17.00 -11.99
CA PRO A 78 12.03 -16.87 -13.45
C PRO A 78 11.04 -17.82 -14.14
N GLU A 79 10.70 -18.93 -13.48
CA GLU A 79 9.76 -19.94 -14.00
C GLU A 79 8.29 -19.52 -13.87
N MET A 80 8.00 -18.54 -13.01
CA MET A 80 6.66 -18.01 -12.86
C MET A 80 6.28 -17.22 -14.11
N SER A 81 5.09 -17.50 -14.65
CA SER A 81 4.48 -16.69 -15.69
C SER A 81 4.22 -15.26 -15.20
N CYS A 82 4.08 -14.30 -16.10
CA CYS A 82 3.69 -12.93 -15.76
C CYS A 82 2.37 -12.92 -14.97
N MET A 83 1.40 -13.74 -15.41
CA MET A 83 0.12 -13.86 -14.74
C MET A 83 0.27 -14.41 -13.33
N ASP A 84 1.08 -15.46 -13.13
CA ASP A 84 1.30 -16.05 -11.81
C ASP A 84 1.98 -15.07 -10.86
N LYS A 85 2.94 -14.28 -11.34
CA LYS A 85 3.58 -13.22 -10.56
C LYS A 85 2.56 -12.18 -10.08
N LEU A 86 1.69 -11.69 -10.99
CA LEU A 86 0.67 -10.71 -10.64
C LEU A 86 -0.36 -11.25 -9.63
N LEU A 87 -0.82 -12.48 -9.84
CA LEU A 87 -1.75 -13.16 -8.93
C LEU A 87 -1.13 -13.40 -7.55
N PHE A 88 0.14 -13.83 -7.52
CA PHE A 88 0.88 -14.04 -6.28
C PHE A 88 1.03 -12.76 -5.48
N LEU A 89 1.48 -11.67 -6.11
CA LEU A 89 1.66 -10.38 -5.45
C LEU A 89 0.36 -9.85 -4.85
N ASN A 90 -0.73 -9.89 -5.61
CA ASN A 90 -2.05 -9.46 -5.15
C ASN A 90 -2.52 -10.28 -3.95
N ARG A 91 -2.44 -11.62 -4.04
CA ARG A 91 -2.87 -12.51 -2.96
C ARG A 91 -2.13 -12.25 -1.67
N GLU A 92 -0.81 -12.14 -1.73
CA GLU A 92 0.01 -11.96 -0.53
C GLU A 92 -0.16 -10.56 0.09
N LEU A 93 -0.34 -9.51 -0.73
CA LEU A 93 -0.67 -8.19 -0.22
C LEU A 93 -2.05 -8.19 0.45
N PHE A 94 -3.06 -8.78 -0.19
CA PHE A 94 -4.43 -8.76 0.35
C PHE A 94 -4.57 -9.60 1.61
N ARG A 95 -3.80 -10.68 1.74
CA ARG A 95 -3.67 -11.41 3.01
C ARG A 95 -3.04 -10.54 4.09
N LEU A 96 -1.95 -9.84 3.78
CA LEU A 96 -1.36 -8.90 4.74
C LEU A 96 -2.38 -7.86 5.20
N ILE A 97 -3.17 -7.32 4.29
CA ILE A 97 -4.21 -6.34 4.62
C ILE A 97 -5.26 -6.96 5.56
N GLU A 98 -5.82 -8.11 5.20
CA GLU A 98 -6.83 -8.82 6.01
C GLU A 98 -6.32 -9.16 7.41
N ASP A 99 -5.08 -9.65 7.51
CA ASP A 99 -4.52 -10.19 8.75
C ASP A 99 -4.03 -9.09 9.69
N THR A 100 -3.64 -7.92 9.16
CA THR A 100 -2.86 -6.95 9.96
C THR A 100 -3.41 -5.53 9.96
N ILE A 101 -4.37 -5.18 9.10
CA ILE A 101 -4.86 -3.81 9.00
C ILE A 101 -6.33 -3.75 9.36
N ALA A 102 -6.64 -2.99 10.41
CA ALA A 102 -8.02 -2.73 10.78
C ALA A 102 -8.75 -1.99 9.63
N ILE A 103 -9.98 -2.39 9.34
CA ILE A 103 -10.78 -1.87 8.22
C ILE A 103 -10.95 -0.36 8.28
N ASP A 104 -11.22 0.18 9.45
CA ASP A 104 -11.36 1.61 9.69
C ASP A 104 -10.08 2.38 9.29
N LEU A 105 -8.90 1.82 9.56
CA LEU A 105 -7.62 2.42 9.16
C LEU A 105 -7.41 2.38 7.64
N LEU A 106 -7.80 1.30 6.98
CA LEU A 106 -7.76 1.23 5.52
C LEU A 106 -8.75 2.20 4.89
N ALA A 107 -9.97 2.27 5.41
CA ALA A 107 -10.99 3.21 4.96
C ALA A 107 -10.55 4.66 5.15
N GLN A 108 -9.94 5.00 6.29
CA GLN A 108 -9.35 6.33 6.53
C GLN A 108 -8.21 6.65 5.56
N LEU A 109 -7.31 5.69 5.27
CA LEU A 109 -6.28 5.87 4.25
C LEU A 109 -6.91 6.21 2.90
N LEU A 110 -7.84 5.38 2.42
CA LEU A 110 -8.49 5.57 1.12
C LEU A 110 -9.23 6.92 1.05
N SER A 111 -10.01 7.27 2.08
CA SER A 111 -10.73 8.53 2.18
C SER A 111 -9.77 9.73 2.18
N SER A 112 -8.66 9.66 2.93
CA SER A 112 -7.67 10.72 2.99
C SER A 112 -7.06 11.01 1.60
N GLN A 113 -6.88 9.97 0.77
CA GLN A 113 -6.38 10.14 -0.59
C GLN A 113 -7.37 10.84 -1.53
N LEU A 114 -8.67 10.81 -1.22
CA LEU A 114 -9.68 11.52 -1.99
C LEU A 114 -9.71 13.02 -1.65
N VAL A 115 -9.61 13.35 -0.37
CA VAL A 115 -9.79 14.73 0.12
C VAL A 115 -8.50 15.53 0.20
N THR A 116 -7.33 14.88 0.26
CA THR A 116 -6.05 15.59 0.35
C THR A 116 -5.78 16.41 -0.92
N ARG A 117 -5.25 17.63 -0.72
CA ARG A 117 -4.73 18.49 -1.79
C ARG A 117 -3.21 18.35 -1.98
N SER A 118 -2.54 17.62 -1.10
CA SER A 118 -1.12 17.31 -1.19
C SER A 118 -0.87 16.06 -2.05
N GLU A 119 0.35 15.54 -2.02
CA GLU A 119 0.71 14.32 -2.76
C GLU A 119 -0.18 13.14 -2.39
N LYS A 120 -0.64 12.44 -3.41
CA LYS A 120 -1.44 11.22 -3.28
C LYS A 120 -0.51 10.02 -3.30
N HIS A 121 -0.06 9.60 -2.14
CA HIS A 121 0.95 8.53 -2.00
C HIS A 121 0.56 7.22 -2.68
N LEU A 122 -0.73 6.87 -2.73
CA LEU A 122 -1.18 5.68 -3.45
C LEU A 122 -1.05 5.79 -4.97
N LEU A 123 -0.81 6.99 -5.50
CA LEU A 123 -0.59 7.25 -6.93
C LEU A 123 0.88 7.57 -7.26
N ASP A 124 1.78 7.53 -6.28
CA ASP A 124 3.20 7.80 -6.53
C ASP A 124 3.84 6.66 -7.33
N HIS A 125 4.12 6.94 -8.60
CA HIS A 125 4.73 5.99 -9.53
C HIS A 125 6.19 5.63 -9.22
N ASN A 126 6.83 6.30 -8.25
CA ASN A 126 8.19 5.98 -7.79
C ASN A 126 8.21 4.88 -6.73
N ARG A 127 7.06 4.49 -6.20
CA ARG A 127 6.94 3.40 -5.22
C ARG A 127 7.40 2.06 -5.80
N THR A 128 7.92 1.20 -4.91
CA THR A 128 8.34 -0.17 -5.23
C THR A 128 7.24 -0.95 -5.95
N TYR A 129 6.00 -0.83 -5.47
CA TYR A 129 4.80 -1.37 -6.11
C TYR A 129 4.73 -1.10 -7.62
N TYR A 130 4.75 0.17 -8.03
CA TYR A 130 4.62 0.52 -9.44
C TYR A 130 5.84 0.14 -10.28
N LYS A 131 7.03 0.15 -9.69
CA LYS A 131 8.25 -0.31 -10.36
C LYS A 131 8.18 -1.80 -10.66
N LEU A 132 7.78 -2.59 -9.66
CA LEU A 132 7.66 -4.04 -9.79
C LEU A 132 6.60 -4.42 -10.83
N LEU A 133 5.41 -3.81 -10.77
CA LEU A 133 4.36 -4.05 -11.77
C LEU A 133 4.84 -3.74 -13.19
N ARG A 134 5.53 -2.60 -13.40
CA ARG A 134 6.07 -2.25 -14.73
C ARG A 134 7.04 -3.30 -15.24
N THR A 135 7.94 -3.79 -14.40
CA THR A 135 8.89 -4.84 -14.77
C THR A 135 8.16 -6.11 -15.20
N ILE A 136 7.25 -6.61 -14.38
CA ILE A 136 6.51 -7.85 -14.67
C ILE A 136 5.68 -7.72 -15.96
N ILE A 137 4.95 -6.61 -16.12
CA ILE A 137 4.11 -6.41 -17.31
C ILE A 137 4.95 -6.23 -18.56
N GLN A 138 6.09 -5.54 -18.49
CA GLN A 138 7.02 -5.39 -19.60
C GLN A 138 7.61 -6.75 -20.01
N GLU A 139 8.02 -7.57 -19.06
CA GLU A 139 8.47 -8.95 -19.32
C GLU A 139 7.37 -9.79 -19.98
N GLY A 140 6.12 -9.70 -19.50
CA GLY A 140 4.97 -10.40 -20.06
C GLY A 140 4.63 -9.99 -21.50
N GLN A 141 4.81 -8.71 -21.85
CA GLN A 141 4.68 -8.28 -23.24
C GLN A 141 5.82 -8.75 -24.14
N GLN A 142 7.05 -8.75 -23.61
CA GLN A 142 8.24 -9.24 -24.33
C GLN A 142 8.19 -10.75 -24.60
N SER A 143 7.63 -11.52 -23.65
CA SER A 143 7.45 -12.97 -23.81
C SER A 143 6.24 -13.36 -24.65
N GLY A 144 5.36 -12.40 -24.98
CA GLY A 144 4.10 -12.66 -25.70
C GLY A 144 2.99 -13.24 -24.81
N GLU A 145 3.12 -13.17 -23.51
CA GLU A 145 2.08 -13.58 -22.55
C GLU A 145 0.97 -12.52 -22.43
N LEU A 146 1.36 -11.25 -22.50
CA LEU A 146 0.46 -10.10 -22.44
C LEU A 146 0.39 -9.38 -23.78
N THR A 147 -0.81 -8.87 -24.09
CA THR A 147 -1.06 -8.12 -25.30
C THR A 147 -0.21 -6.84 -25.38
N SER A 148 0.28 -6.54 -26.58
CA SER A 148 0.94 -5.28 -26.91
C SER A 148 -0.03 -4.21 -27.41
N ALA A 149 -1.35 -4.50 -27.48
CA ALA A 149 -2.37 -3.54 -27.88
C ALA A 149 -2.60 -2.42 -26.87
N ALA A 150 -2.25 -2.67 -25.61
CA ALA A 150 -2.24 -1.65 -24.54
C ALA A 150 -0.80 -1.36 -24.10
N SER A 151 -0.50 -0.12 -23.71
CA SER A 151 0.83 0.21 -23.19
C SER A 151 1.08 -0.44 -21.82
N VAL A 152 2.35 -0.66 -21.47
CA VAL A 152 2.74 -1.10 -20.11
C VAL A 152 2.10 -0.19 -19.04
N SER A 153 2.12 1.12 -19.26
CA SER A 153 1.56 2.10 -18.31
C SER A 153 0.05 1.96 -18.16
N ASP A 154 -0.67 1.65 -19.23
CA ASP A 154 -2.13 1.47 -19.15
C ASP A 154 -2.50 0.20 -18.40
N ILE A 155 -1.78 -0.90 -18.64
CA ILE A 155 -2.01 -2.17 -17.90
C ILE A 155 -1.67 -2.01 -16.41
N VAL A 156 -0.54 -1.36 -16.08
CA VAL A 156 -0.17 -1.04 -14.69
C VAL A 156 -1.25 -0.20 -14.01
N LYS A 157 -1.75 0.84 -14.70
CA LYS A 157 -2.81 1.70 -14.18
C LYS A 157 -4.11 0.93 -13.96
N ALA A 158 -4.50 0.09 -14.91
CA ALA A 158 -5.71 -0.73 -14.82
C ALA A 158 -5.62 -1.74 -13.66
N TYR A 159 -4.48 -2.42 -13.51
CA TYR A 159 -4.23 -3.33 -12.40
C TYR A 159 -4.33 -2.61 -11.04
N ALA A 160 -3.66 -1.46 -10.90
CA ALA A 160 -3.71 -0.68 -9.67
C ALA A 160 -5.11 -0.10 -9.37
N LEU A 161 -5.90 0.22 -10.41
CA LEU A 161 -7.31 0.62 -10.26
C LEU A 161 -8.15 -0.54 -9.75
N PHE A 162 -7.96 -1.74 -10.29
CA PHE A 162 -8.67 -2.95 -9.88
C PHE A 162 -8.41 -3.26 -8.41
N GLU A 163 -7.16 -3.27 -7.95
CA GLU A 163 -6.82 -3.51 -6.55
C GLU A 163 -7.45 -2.47 -5.61
N ARG A 164 -7.38 -1.19 -5.97
CA ARG A 164 -8.02 -0.13 -5.15
C ARG A 164 -9.53 -0.26 -5.12
N ALA A 165 -10.16 -0.65 -6.22
CA ALA A 165 -11.60 -0.88 -6.26
C ALA A 165 -12.02 -2.00 -5.30
N LEU A 166 -11.27 -3.11 -5.26
CA LEU A 166 -11.52 -4.21 -4.34
C LEU A 166 -11.33 -3.79 -2.87
N MET A 167 -10.25 -3.07 -2.56
CA MET A 167 -10.04 -2.56 -1.19
C MET A 167 -11.14 -1.59 -0.77
N TYR A 168 -11.59 -0.73 -1.68
CA TYR A 168 -12.68 0.20 -1.42
C TYR A 168 -13.99 -0.53 -1.15
N ASP A 169 -14.36 -1.49 -2.01
CA ASP A 169 -15.57 -2.30 -1.83
C ASP A 169 -15.53 -3.11 -0.54
N TRP A 170 -14.39 -3.71 -0.22
CA TRP A 170 -14.19 -4.43 1.03
C TRP A 170 -14.41 -3.55 2.26
N CYS A 171 -13.95 -2.29 2.23
CA CYS A 171 -14.22 -1.33 3.29
C CYS A 171 -15.71 -0.95 3.36
N LEU A 172 -16.40 -0.83 2.22
CA LEU A 172 -17.85 -0.54 2.20
C LEU A 172 -18.69 -1.69 2.80
N CYS A 173 -18.18 -2.91 2.67
CA CYS A 173 -18.83 -4.13 3.20
C CYS A 173 -18.32 -4.49 4.61
N ASP A 174 -17.66 -3.58 5.32
CA ASP A 174 -17.13 -3.80 6.68
C ASP A 174 -16.32 -5.13 6.83
N GLY A 175 -15.68 -5.59 5.73
CA GLY A 175 -14.89 -6.81 5.69
C GLY A 175 -15.69 -8.11 5.76
N GLU A 176 -16.95 -8.09 5.38
CA GLU A 176 -17.84 -9.28 5.46
C GLU A 176 -17.38 -10.47 4.62
N TYR A 177 -16.44 -10.25 3.70
CA TYR A 177 -15.87 -11.32 2.85
C TYR A 177 -14.35 -11.33 2.90
N SER A 178 -13.73 -12.47 2.54
CA SER A 178 -12.27 -12.52 2.40
C SER A 178 -11.83 -11.79 1.14
N LEU A 179 -11.10 -10.67 1.33
CA LEU A 179 -10.56 -9.84 0.25
C LEU A 179 -9.61 -10.65 -0.64
N SER A 180 -8.70 -11.42 -0.04
CA SER A 180 -7.71 -12.23 -0.76
C SER A 180 -8.36 -13.36 -1.56
N GLN A 181 -9.38 -14.04 -1.03
CA GLN A 181 -10.11 -15.09 -1.75
C GLN A 181 -10.97 -14.51 -2.88
N TYR A 182 -11.69 -13.43 -2.61
CA TYR A 182 -12.50 -12.77 -3.63
C TYR A 182 -11.65 -12.27 -4.79
N SER A 183 -10.53 -11.63 -4.47
CA SER A 183 -9.57 -11.18 -5.49
C SER A 183 -8.97 -12.33 -6.30
N ALA A 184 -8.63 -13.45 -5.64
CA ALA A 184 -8.11 -14.64 -6.32
C ALA A 184 -9.06 -15.19 -7.39
N ASN A 185 -10.38 -14.97 -7.25
CA ASN A 185 -11.38 -15.35 -8.24
C ASN A 185 -11.54 -14.27 -9.34
N MET A 186 -11.51 -13.00 -8.96
CA MET A 186 -11.83 -11.89 -9.86
C MET A 186 -10.64 -11.42 -10.71
N LEU A 187 -9.45 -11.43 -10.12
CA LEU A 187 -8.24 -10.94 -10.81
C LEU A 187 -7.89 -11.75 -12.07
N PRO A 188 -7.99 -13.10 -12.09
CA PRO A 188 -7.79 -13.86 -13.32
C PRO A 188 -8.75 -13.48 -14.45
N MET A 189 -10.01 -13.20 -14.10
CA MET A 189 -11.04 -12.77 -15.07
C MET A 189 -10.71 -11.38 -15.63
N PHE A 190 -10.28 -10.46 -14.75
CA PHE A 190 -9.82 -9.12 -15.17
C PHE A 190 -8.60 -9.21 -16.08
N LEU A 191 -7.59 -9.98 -15.69
CA LEU A 191 -6.35 -10.13 -16.45
C LEU A 191 -6.54 -10.90 -17.77
N ALA A 192 -7.58 -11.71 -17.92
CA ALA A 192 -7.88 -12.42 -19.15
C ALA A 192 -8.02 -11.46 -20.36
N GLY A 193 -8.51 -10.22 -20.12
CA GLY A 193 -8.60 -9.18 -21.15
C GLY A 193 -7.26 -8.64 -21.66
N TYR A 194 -6.16 -8.97 -20.96
CA TYR A 194 -4.81 -8.53 -21.32
C TYR A 194 -3.90 -9.66 -21.82
N ARG A 195 -4.42 -10.88 -21.97
CA ARG A 195 -3.67 -11.96 -22.60
C ARG A 195 -3.45 -11.67 -24.10
N ALA A 196 -2.30 -12.13 -24.61
CA ALA A 196 -1.98 -12.02 -26.03
C ALA A 196 -2.75 -13.07 -26.86
#